data_7d24f7cbd332c60128e4edee8096467c
#
_entry.id   7d24f7cbd332c60128e4edee8096467c
#
_cell.length_a   1.000
_cell.length_b   1.000
_cell.length_c   1.000
_cell.angle_alpha   90.00
_cell.angle_beta   90.00
_cell.angle_gamma   90.00
#
_symmetry.space_group_name_H-M   'P 1'
#
loop_
_entity.id
_entity.type
_entity.pdbx_description
1 polymer ?
#
loop_
_entity_poly.entity_id
_entity_poly.type
_entity_poly.pdbx_seq_one_letter_code
_entity_poly.pdbx_strand_id
1 'polypeptide(L)'
;MKLLTANTGSYPKIGSSPGTQKHREAYARWERGEITREEFERIQDEVVKEVIEEQVRAGLDMVTDGQVRWMDPISRFTEGLKGCELDGLLRYFDTNFYFRQPVVREKPVIIQPVSKAEYLLAKRLSPVRVKQVITGPYTLARHSINKAHVDFHTFVRWFTEVVAQEVHALSRLGRCFIQIDEPAILRHPEDAKIFQDAIQEVCSEKHRSKLYLYTYFGDASTLLPLLENLPVDGVGFDFIYGSKLLSLIQERGFGKEAVGLGLVDGRNTRMERPSEIFYVLRRVLPKLEAEVVYLNPSCGLEFLPREVAFEKLRNMVEICKEARVKFL
;
A
#
# COMPACT_ATOMS: atom_id res chain seq x y z
N MET A 1 -19.27 12.31 8.65
CA MET A 1 -18.47 11.20 8.08
C MET A 1 -18.78 11.02 6.60
N LYS A 2 -17.78 10.74 5.76
CA LYS A 2 -17.96 10.40 4.34
C LYS A 2 -17.47 8.96 4.12
N LEU A 3 -18.25 8.15 3.41
CA LEU A 3 -17.82 6.81 3.00
C LEU A 3 -17.38 6.88 1.53
N LEU A 4 -16.12 6.58 1.25
CA LEU A 4 -15.50 6.65 -0.07
C LEU A 4 -14.88 5.29 -0.43
N THR A 5 -14.45 5.13 -1.67
CA THR A 5 -13.75 3.93 -2.15
C THR A 5 -12.32 4.25 -2.55
N ALA A 6 -11.38 3.36 -2.22
CA ALA A 6 -9.98 3.49 -2.60
C ALA A 6 -9.36 2.14 -2.95
N ASN A 7 -8.38 2.12 -3.86
CA ASN A 7 -7.49 0.96 -3.97
C ASN A 7 -6.49 0.97 -2.79
N THR A 8 -6.09 -0.21 -2.31
CA THR A 8 -5.11 -0.30 -1.22
C THR A 8 -3.71 -0.02 -1.71
N GLY A 9 -3.30 -0.59 -2.84
CA GLY A 9 -1.95 -0.36 -3.37
C GLY A 9 -1.81 -0.91 -4.78
N SER A 10 -1.17 -2.06 -4.88
CA SER A 10 -0.90 -2.73 -6.15
C SER A 10 -2.17 -3.14 -6.90
N TYR A 11 -2.01 -3.27 -8.21
CA TYR A 11 -3.03 -3.76 -9.12
C TYR A 11 -2.36 -4.69 -10.16
N PRO A 12 -3.03 -5.76 -10.60
CA PRO A 12 -2.44 -6.69 -11.55
C PRO A 12 -2.07 -5.99 -12.86
N LYS A 13 -0.76 -6.00 -13.18
CA LYS A 13 -0.22 -5.38 -14.38
C LYS A 13 -0.29 -6.30 -15.62
N ILE A 14 -0.63 -7.58 -15.42
CA ILE A 14 -0.75 -8.60 -16.46
C ILE A 14 -2.15 -9.20 -16.36
N GLY A 15 -2.85 -9.28 -17.48
CA GLY A 15 -4.16 -9.94 -17.58
C GLY A 15 -4.12 -11.17 -18.48
N SER A 16 -5.27 -11.81 -18.71
CA SER A 16 -5.38 -13.03 -19.50
C SER A 16 -5.48 -12.79 -21.01
N SER A 17 -5.95 -11.62 -21.42
CA SER A 17 -6.10 -11.28 -22.85
C SER A 17 -4.77 -10.83 -23.48
N PRO A 18 -4.55 -11.04 -24.80
CA PRO A 18 -3.32 -10.61 -25.49
C PRO A 18 -3.00 -9.12 -25.27
N GLY A 19 -4.00 -8.24 -25.29
CA GLY A 19 -3.80 -6.80 -25.08
C GLY A 19 -3.29 -6.42 -23.69
N THR A 20 -3.44 -7.30 -22.68
CA THR A 20 -3.02 -7.07 -21.30
C THR A 20 -1.71 -7.78 -20.94
N GLN A 21 -0.99 -8.35 -21.92
CA GLN A 21 0.31 -9.03 -21.73
C GLN A 21 1.52 -8.10 -21.94
N LYS A 22 1.31 -6.85 -22.34
CA LYS A 22 2.36 -5.89 -22.75
C LYS A 22 3.53 -5.81 -21.76
N HIS A 23 3.23 -5.73 -20.46
CA HIS A 23 4.27 -5.63 -19.43
C HIS A 23 5.17 -6.86 -19.42
N ARG A 24 4.58 -8.06 -19.47
CA ARG A 24 5.31 -9.34 -19.45
C ARG A 24 6.18 -9.51 -20.69
N GLU A 25 5.63 -9.19 -21.86
CA GLU A 25 6.33 -9.26 -23.14
C GLU A 25 7.50 -8.27 -23.20
N ALA A 26 7.26 -7.03 -22.77
CA ALA A 26 8.29 -5.99 -22.72
C ALA A 26 9.40 -6.34 -21.73
N TYR A 27 9.06 -6.86 -20.55
CA TYR A 27 10.04 -7.30 -19.55
C TYR A 27 10.95 -8.40 -20.12
N ALA A 28 10.35 -9.43 -20.74
CA ALA A 28 11.11 -10.51 -21.36
C ALA A 28 12.03 -10.04 -22.50
N ARG A 29 11.58 -9.07 -23.32
CA ARG A 29 12.40 -8.47 -24.38
C ARG A 29 13.54 -7.63 -23.82
N TRP A 30 13.28 -6.87 -22.75
CA TRP A 30 14.31 -6.09 -22.07
C TRP A 30 15.39 -7.00 -21.44
N GLU A 31 15.01 -8.07 -20.76
CA GLU A 31 15.95 -9.04 -20.19
C GLU A 31 16.84 -9.70 -21.26
N ARG A 32 16.34 -9.89 -22.49
CA ARG A 32 17.13 -10.41 -23.61
C ARG A 32 17.92 -9.33 -24.36
N GLY A 33 17.83 -8.06 -23.93
CA GLY A 33 18.50 -6.95 -24.60
C GLY A 33 17.90 -6.56 -25.94
N GLU A 34 16.66 -6.97 -26.26
CA GLU A 34 15.96 -6.69 -27.52
C GLU A 34 15.36 -5.29 -27.57
N ILE A 35 15.12 -4.68 -26.40
CA ILE A 35 14.66 -3.30 -26.25
C ILE A 35 15.52 -2.58 -25.20
N THR A 36 15.60 -1.24 -25.31
CA THR A 36 16.30 -0.42 -24.34
C THR A 36 15.51 -0.28 -23.04
N ARG A 37 16.18 0.22 -21.98
CA ARG A 37 15.52 0.53 -20.72
C ARG A 37 14.44 1.60 -20.90
N GLU A 38 14.72 2.63 -21.69
CA GLU A 38 13.80 3.73 -21.97
C GLU A 38 12.55 3.22 -22.71
N GLU A 39 12.71 2.28 -23.65
CA GLU A 39 11.58 1.65 -24.35
C GLU A 39 10.74 0.81 -23.36
N PHE A 40 11.38 0.07 -22.46
CA PHE A 40 10.67 -0.68 -21.43
C PHE A 40 9.91 0.25 -20.49
N GLU A 41 10.53 1.32 -20.01
CA GLU A 41 9.88 2.32 -19.13
C GLU A 41 8.68 2.99 -19.80
N ARG A 42 8.77 3.29 -21.10
CA ARG A 42 7.64 3.82 -21.88
C ARG A 42 6.47 2.83 -21.93
N ILE A 43 6.74 1.54 -22.14
CA ILE A 43 5.68 0.52 -22.10
C ILE A 43 5.08 0.39 -20.68
N GLN A 44 5.89 0.50 -19.64
CA GLN A 44 5.38 0.56 -18.27
C GLN A 44 4.45 1.77 -18.07
N ASP A 45 4.75 2.94 -18.62
CA ASP A 45 3.87 4.11 -18.56
C ASP A 45 2.52 3.88 -19.23
N GLU A 46 2.50 3.16 -20.36
CA GLU A 46 1.25 2.75 -21.02
C GLU A 46 0.42 1.82 -20.10
N VAL A 47 1.08 0.86 -19.42
CA VAL A 47 0.40 -0.04 -18.49
C VAL A 47 -0.08 0.69 -17.24
N VAL A 48 0.67 1.66 -16.71
CA VAL A 48 0.21 2.55 -15.62
C VAL A 48 -1.07 3.27 -16.02
N LYS A 49 -1.11 3.81 -17.24
CA LYS A 49 -2.31 4.46 -17.78
C LYS A 49 -3.51 3.51 -17.81
N GLU A 50 -3.34 2.31 -18.37
CA GLU A 50 -4.41 1.29 -18.42
C GLU A 50 -4.92 0.92 -17.02
N VAL A 51 -4.02 0.71 -16.07
CA VAL A 51 -4.35 0.36 -14.67
C VAL A 51 -5.12 1.49 -13.99
N ILE A 52 -4.74 2.75 -14.20
CA ILE A 52 -5.47 3.90 -13.67
C ILE A 52 -6.85 4.00 -14.33
N GLU A 53 -6.94 3.86 -15.65
CA GLU A 53 -8.20 3.90 -16.39
C GLU A 53 -9.17 2.80 -15.92
N GLU A 54 -8.70 1.60 -15.62
CA GLU A 54 -9.51 0.52 -15.06
C GLU A 54 -10.04 0.87 -13.68
N GLN A 55 -9.22 1.39 -12.78
CA GLN A 55 -9.64 1.83 -11.45
C GLN A 55 -10.68 2.96 -11.52
N VAL A 56 -10.48 3.93 -12.41
CA VAL A 56 -11.44 5.03 -12.66
C VAL A 56 -12.74 4.49 -13.25
N ARG A 57 -12.66 3.60 -14.21
CA ARG A 57 -13.84 2.96 -14.83
C ARG A 57 -14.61 2.08 -13.84
N ALA A 58 -13.93 1.47 -12.88
CA ALA A 58 -14.58 0.79 -11.76
C ALA A 58 -15.33 1.75 -10.83
N GLY A 59 -15.01 3.06 -10.86
CA GLY A 59 -15.70 4.10 -10.11
C GLY A 59 -15.06 4.44 -8.76
N LEU A 60 -13.76 4.18 -8.57
CA LEU A 60 -13.07 4.51 -7.33
C LEU A 60 -12.98 6.03 -7.09
N ASP A 61 -13.13 6.47 -5.85
CA ASP A 61 -12.94 7.86 -5.42
C ASP A 61 -11.45 8.23 -5.29
N MET A 62 -10.57 7.20 -5.09
CA MET A 62 -9.12 7.36 -4.97
C MET A 62 -8.41 6.14 -5.58
N VAL A 63 -7.48 6.40 -6.48
CA VAL A 63 -6.72 5.38 -7.22
C VAL A 63 -5.24 5.38 -6.84
N THR A 64 -4.52 4.37 -7.28
CA THR A 64 -3.05 4.28 -7.21
C THR A 64 -2.47 4.08 -8.61
N ASP A 65 -1.15 4.21 -8.77
CA ASP A 65 -0.43 3.83 -9.99
C ASP A 65 -0.41 2.30 -10.22
N GLY A 66 -1.01 1.54 -9.30
CA GLY A 66 -1.04 0.09 -9.30
C GLY A 66 0.31 -0.56 -9.00
N GLN A 67 1.33 0.22 -8.64
CA GLN A 67 2.70 -0.25 -8.42
C GLN A 67 3.25 -1.03 -9.63
N VAL A 68 2.86 -0.61 -10.84
CA VAL A 68 3.20 -1.30 -12.11
C VAL A 68 4.70 -1.44 -12.30
N ARG A 69 5.47 -0.42 -11.90
CA ARG A 69 6.93 -0.40 -12.02
C ARG A 69 7.65 -1.25 -10.99
N TRP A 70 6.93 -1.74 -9.97
CA TRP A 70 7.50 -2.53 -8.90
C TRP A 70 7.56 -4.00 -9.26
N MET A 71 8.72 -4.61 -9.11
CA MET A 71 8.84 -6.09 -9.16
C MET A 71 8.27 -6.70 -7.88
N ASP A 72 8.57 -6.07 -6.75
CA ASP A 72 8.05 -6.40 -5.43
C ASP A 72 8.13 -5.17 -4.50
N PRO A 73 7.41 -5.16 -3.36
CA PRO A 73 7.37 -4.00 -2.46
C PRO A 73 8.67 -3.72 -1.72
N ILE A 74 9.58 -4.69 -1.64
CA ILE A 74 10.82 -4.59 -0.87
C ILE A 74 11.97 -4.12 -1.76
N SER A 75 12.25 -4.83 -2.87
CA SER A 75 13.37 -4.52 -3.73
C SER A 75 13.24 -3.14 -4.40
N ARG A 76 12.01 -2.71 -4.72
CA ARG A 76 11.77 -1.42 -5.38
C ARG A 76 12.41 -0.24 -4.64
N PHE A 77 12.28 -0.20 -3.31
CA PHE A 77 12.87 0.88 -2.51
C PHE A 77 14.36 0.72 -2.26
N THR A 78 14.91 -0.46 -2.48
CA THR A 78 16.33 -0.75 -2.25
C THR A 78 17.15 -0.73 -3.53
N GLU A 79 16.56 -0.90 -4.71
CA GLU A 79 17.23 -0.76 -6.01
C GLU A 79 17.84 0.64 -6.22
N GLY A 80 17.22 1.69 -5.68
CA GLY A 80 17.67 3.08 -5.77
C GLY A 80 18.61 3.53 -4.64
N LEU A 81 19.08 2.58 -3.78
CA LEU A 81 19.91 2.91 -2.63
C LEU A 81 21.37 2.48 -2.87
N LYS A 82 22.31 3.39 -2.56
CA LYS A 82 23.71 3.04 -2.34
C LYS A 82 23.82 2.34 -0.99
N GLY A 83 24.66 1.32 -0.88
CA GLY A 83 24.85 0.54 0.35
C GLY A 83 23.93 -0.67 0.50
N CYS A 84 23.03 -0.88 -0.47
CA CYS A 84 22.17 -2.05 -0.57
C CYS A 84 22.48 -2.85 -1.85
N GLU A 85 22.52 -4.15 -1.72
CA GLU A 85 22.57 -5.12 -2.82
C GLU A 85 21.33 -6.01 -2.75
N LEU A 86 20.90 -6.59 -3.87
CA LEU A 86 19.81 -7.54 -3.90
C LEU A 86 20.34 -8.97 -4.04
N ASP A 87 19.90 -9.87 -3.18
CA ASP A 87 20.32 -11.27 -3.18
C ASP A 87 19.13 -12.17 -2.86
N GLY A 88 19.19 -13.41 -3.34
CA GLY A 88 18.22 -14.44 -3.06
C GLY A 88 16.77 -14.09 -3.42
N LEU A 89 15.88 -15.06 -3.22
CA LEU A 89 14.44 -14.88 -3.33
C LEU A 89 13.78 -15.38 -2.05
N LEU A 90 13.00 -14.53 -1.40
CA LEU A 90 12.21 -14.90 -0.24
C LEU A 90 10.71 -14.73 -0.53
N ARG A 91 9.91 -15.56 0.11
CA ARG A 91 8.47 -15.46 0.07
C ARG A 91 8.00 -14.25 0.86
N TYR A 92 7.15 -13.41 0.24
CA TYR A 92 6.57 -12.25 0.89
C TYR A 92 5.39 -12.68 1.78
N PHE A 93 5.62 -12.70 3.07
CA PHE A 93 4.68 -13.24 4.07
C PHE A 93 4.24 -14.67 3.74
N ASP A 94 2.95 -14.97 3.83
CA ASP A 94 2.34 -16.26 3.46
C ASP A 94 1.67 -16.24 2.08
N THR A 95 2.08 -15.30 1.22
CA THR A 95 1.58 -15.14 -0.15
C THR A 95 2.31 -16.06 -1.13
N ASN A 96 1.85 -16.15 -2.38
CA ASN A 96 2.58 -16.78 -3.48
C ASN A 96 3.48 -15.80 -4.22
N PHE A 97 3.84 -14.70 -3.57
CA PHE A 97 4.69 -13.65 -4.11
C PHE A 97 6.07 -13.72 -3.48
N TYR A 98 7.10 -13.45 -4.29
CA TYR A 98 8.50 -13.50 -3.86
C TYR A 98 9.17 -12.16 -4.12
N PHE A 99 10.09 -11.78 -3.25
CA PHE A 99 10.90 -10.58 -3.38
C PHE A 99 12.39 -10.92 -3.36
N ARG A 100 13.20 -10.06 -3.99
CA ARG A 100 14.66 -10.13 -3.85
C ARG A 100 15.06 -9.48 -2.54
N GLN A 101 15.77 -10.23 -1.70
CA GLN A 101 16.12 -9.77 -0.36
C GLN A 101 17.24 -8.74 -0.40
N PRO A 102 17.04 -7.53 0.17
CA PRO A 102 18.11 -6.55 0.31
C PRO A 102 19.17 -7.01 1.31
N VAL A 103 20.44 -6.82 0.93
CA VAL A 103 21.61 -7.05 1.79
C VAL A 103 22.25 -5.68 2.05
N VAL A 104 22.21 -5.23 3.29
CA VAL A 104 22.69 -3.91 3.70
C VAL A 104 24.02 -4.04 4.40
N ARG A 105 25.08 -3.48 3.81
CA ARG A 105 26.46 -3.53 4.32
C ARG A 105 26.90 -2.25 5.00
N GLU A 106 26.30 -1.14 4.65
CA GLU A 106 26.54 0.19 5.21
C GLU A 106 25.24 0.98 5.23
N LYS A 107 25.22 2.16 5.85
CA LYS A 107 24.02 3.01 5.90
C LYS A 107 23.52 3.30 4.50
N PRO A 108 22.26 2.95 4.18
CA PRO A 108 21.69 3.22 2.86
C PRO A 108 21.57 4.72 2.59
N VAL A 109 21.86 5.11 1.34
CA VAL A 109 21.75 6.49 0.87
C VAL A 109 20.90 6.52 -0.39
N ILE A 110 19.83 7.31 -0.39
CA ILE A 110 19.00 7.54 -1.57
C ILE A 110 19.84 8.25 -2.65
N ILE A 111 19.86 7.66 -3.85
CA ILE A 111 20.43 8.32 -5.05
C ILE A 111 19.41 9.32 -5.60
N GLN A 112 18.14 8.91 -5.71
CA GLN A 112 17.00 9.78 -6.04
C GLN A 112 15.70 9.15 -5.53
N PRO A 113 14.73 9.96 -5.03
CA PRO A 113 13.42 9.46 -4.64
C PRO A 113 12.67 8.85 -5.82
N VAL A 114 12.24 7.59 -5.66
CA VAL A 114 11.56 6.83 -6.74
C VAL A 114 10.08 7.18 -6.85
N SER A 115 9.41 7.44 -5.72
CA SER A 115 7.97 7.66 -5.65
C SER A 115 7.51 8.98 -6.28
N LYS A 116 8.38 10.00 -6.34
CA LYS A 116 8.05 11.31 -6.91
C LYS A 116 7.66 11.23 -8.37
N ALA A 117 8.44 10.53 -9.20
CA ALA A 117 8.18 10.40 -10.64
C ALA A 117 6.90 9.58 -10.90
N GLU A 118 6.72 8.50 -10.13
CA GLU A 118 5.53 7.63 -10.19
C GLU A 118 4.26 8.40 -9.84
N TYR A 119 4.28 9.18 -8.75
CA TYR A 119 3.16 10.03 -8.34
C TYR A 119 2.80 11.08 -9.40
N LEU A 120 3.78 11.78 -9.96
CA LEU A 120 3.54 12.80 -10.99
C LEU A 120 2.92 12.22 -12.25
N LEU A 121 3.38 11.04 -12.68
CA LEU A 121 2.77 10.32 -13.79
C LEU A 121 1.33 9.95 -13.49
N ALA A 122 1.07 9.30 -12.36
CA ALA A 122 -0.26 8.88 -11.97
C ALA A 122 -1.22 10.07 -11.82
N LYS A 123 -0.77 11.17 -11.21
CA LYS A 123 -1.54 12.40 -11.06
C LYS A 123 -1.91 13.04 -12.40
N ARG A 124 -1.01 12.98 -13.40
CA ARG A 124 -1.29 13.49 -14.76
C ARG A 124 -2.32 12.64 -15.49
N LEU A 125 -2.32 11.33 -15.25
CA LEU A 125 -3.19 10.36 -15.94
C LEU A 125 -4.57 10.22 -15.31
N SER A 126 -4.72 10.54 -14.01
CA SER A 126 -5.95 10.30 -13.27
C SER A 126 -6.84 11.55 -13.19
N PRO A 127 -8.15 11.44 -13.52
CA PRO A 127 -9.14 12.50 -13.27
C PRO A 127 -9.63 12.54 -11.81
N VAL A 128 -9.31 11.54 -11.01
CA VAL A 128 -9.68 11.43 -9.59
C VAL A 128 -8.46 11.52 -8.69
N ARG A 129 -8.67 11.48 -7.36
CA ARG A 129 -7.56 11.54 -6.40
C ARG A 129 -6.61 10.37 -6.57
N VAL A 130 -5.31 10.68 -6.50
CA VAL A 130 -4.23 9.68 -6.50
C VAL A 130 -3.61 9.59 -5.12
N LYS A 131 -3.38 8.37 -4.67
CA LYS A 131 -2.63 8.05 -3.47
C LYS A 131 -1.32 7.36 -3.87
N GLN A 132 -0.19 7.89 -3.42
CA GLN A 132 1.11 7.23 -3.55
C GLN A 132 1.29 6.24 -2.41
N VAL A 133 1.69 5.03 -2.72
CA VAL A 133 2.01 3.99 -1.73
C VAL A 133 3.51 3.83 -1.62
N ILE A 134 4.01 3.67 -0.40
CA ILE A 134 5.42 3.47 -0.06
C ILE A 134 5.50 2.34 0.95
N THR A 135 6.46 1.44 0.79
CA THR A 135 6.74 0.44 1.83
C THR A 135 7.37 1.11 3.04
N GLY A 136 6.88 0.82 4.22
CA GLY A 136 7.33 1.45 5.44
C GLY A 136 8.69 0.97 5.94
N PRO A 137 9.36 1.80 6.76
CA PRO A 137 10.74 1.57 7.17
C PRO A 137 10.93 0.30 7.99
N TYR A 138 9.97 -0.01 8.86
CA TYR A 138 10.04 -1.20 9.69
C TYR A 138 9.93 -2.47 8.85
N THR A 139 9.00 -2.50 7.88
CA THR A 139 8.83 -3.61 6.95
C THR A 139 10.07 -3.80 6.07
N LEU A 140 10.67 -2.71 5.56
CA LEU A 140 11.93 -2.77 4.81
C LEU A 140 13.06 -3.37 5.65
N ALA A 141 13.24 -2.91 6.89
CA ALA A 141 14.26 -3.42 7.79
C ALA A 141 14.06 -4.91 8.11
N ARG A 142 12.83 -5.33 8.43
CA ARG A 142 12.52 -6.73 8.75
C ARG A 142 12.73 -7.70 7.59
N HIS A 143 12.64 -7.22 6.35
CA HIS A 143 12.85 -8.03 5.15
C HIS A 143 14.27 -7.91 4.56
N SER A 144 15.16 -7.14 5.19
CA SER A 144 16.55 -6.94 4.76
C SER A 144 17.54 -7.70 5.64
N ILE A 145 18.67 -8.12 5.03
CA ILE A 145 19.80 -8.72 5.75
C ILE A 145 20.72 -7.61 6.27
N ASN A 146 20.92 -7.55 7.57
CA ASN A 146 21.83 -6.60 8.22
C ASN A 146 23.27 -7.16 8.22
N LYS A 147 24.04 -6.89 7.19
CA LYS A 147 25.49 -7.21 7.12
C LYS A 147 26.38 -6.09 7.64
N ALA A 148 25.81 -4.95 8.02
CA ALA A 148 26.52 -3.88 8.71
C ALA A 148 26.69 -4.17 10.22
N HIS A 149 26.03 -5.21 10.73
CA HIS A 149 26.08 -5.65 12.13
C HIS A 149 25.73 -4.58 13.16
N VAL A 150 24.88 -3.61 12.80
CA VAL A 150 24.32 -2.65 13.73
C VAL A 150 23.14 -3.26 14.51
N ASP A 151 22.78 -2.69 15.66
CA ASP A 151 21.58 -3.11 16.38
C ASP A 151 20.31 -2.86 15.55
N PHE A 152 19.23 -3.57 15.86
CA PHE A 152 18.01 -3.53 15.06
C PHE A 152 17.33 -2.14 15.07
N HIS A 153 17.39 -1.41 16.18
CA HIS A 153 16.84 -0.05 16.27
C HIS A 153 17.58 0.90 15.31
N THR A 154 18.92 0.87 15.31
CA THR A 154 19.75 1.63 14.35
C THR A 154 19.45 1.21 12.91
N PHE A 155 19.24 -0.08 12.66
CA PHE A 155 18.92 -0.60 11.33
C PHE A 155 17.57 -0.09 10.82
N VAL A 156 16.52 -0.10 11.66
CA VAL A 156 15.21 0.50 11.33
C VAL A 156 15.35 1.99 11.07
N ARG A 157 16.12 2.72 11.91
CA ARG A 157 16.31 4.16 11.73
C ARG A 157 16.95 4.51 10.38
N TRP A 158 17.85 3.68 9.87
CA TRP A 158 18.42 3.89 8.52
C TRP A 158 17.36 3.86 7.43
N PHE A 159 16.42 2.90 7.48
CA PHE A 159 15.30 2.87 6.55
C PHE A 159 14.28 3.98 6.83
N THR A 160 14.15 4.42 8.08
CA THR A 160 13.31 5.57 8.44
C THR A 160 13.77 6.83 7.72
N GLU A 161 15.07 7.11 7.72
CA GLU A 161 15.64 8.24 7.00
C GLU A 161 15.39 8.15 5.47
N VAL A 162 15.45 6.95 4.90
CA VAL A 162 15.13 6.71 3.48
C VAL A 162 13.67 7.03 3.19
N VAL A 163 12.74 6.46 3.96
CA VAL A 163 11.30 6.66 3.76
C VAL A 163 10.89 8.11 4.05
N ALA A 164 11.49 8.75 5.04
CA ALA A 164 11.28 10.17 5.34
C ALA A 164 11.67 11.07 4.15
N GLN A 165 12.77 10.76 3.46
CA GLN A 165 13.17 11.48 2.25
C GLN A 165 12.19 11.29 1.09
N GLU A 166 11.62 10.10 0.90
CA GLU A 166 10.54 9.84 -0.08
C GLU A 166 9.30 10.68 0.25
N VAL A 167 8.86 10.67 1.52
CA VAL A 167 7.72 11.48 1.98
C VAL A 167 7.99 12.98 1.81
N HIS A 168 9.19 13.44 2.16
CA HIS A 168 9.61 14.82 1.95
C HIS A 168 9.50 15.22 0.46
N ALA A 169 10.08 14.41 -0.43
CA ALA A 169 10.07 14.67 -1.87
C ALA A 169 8.65 14.77 -2.45
N LEU A 170 7.73 13.91 -2.01
CA LEU A 170 6.31 13.98 -2.37
C LEU A 170 5.63 15.22 -1.80
N SER A 171 5.86 15.53 -0.52
CA SER A 171 5.22 16.65 0.18
C SER A 171 5.63 18.01 -0.38
N ARG A 172 6.82 18.10 -1.01
CA ARG A 172 7.26 19.30 -1.77
C ARG A 172 6.47 19.55 -3.05
N LEU A 173 5.71 18.57 -3.56
CA LEU A 173 4.82 18.74 -4.72
C LEU A 173 3.47 19.39 -4.36
N GLY A 174 3.22 19.66 -3.08
CA GLY A 174 1.99 20.19 -2.56
C GLY A 174 1.24 19.17 -1.69
N ARG A 175 -0.09 19.31 -1.58
CA ARG A 175 -0.90 18.39 -0.78
C ARG A 175 -1.08 17.06 -1.52
N CYS A 176 -0.36 16.03 -1.08
CA CYS A 176 -0.44 14.66 -1.59
C CYS A 176 -1.18 13.76 -0.59
N PHE A 177 -1.70 12.62 -1.09
CA PHE A 177 -2.13 11.50 -0.26
C PHE A 177 -1.03 10.43 -0.34
N ILE A 178 -0.42 10.11 0.80
CA ILE A 178 0.69 9.16 0.91
C ILE A 178 0.26 8.04 1.85
N GLN A 179 0.46 6.80 1.43
CA GLN A 179 0.23 5.62 2.26
C GLN A 179 1.56 4.94 2.55
N ILE A 180 1.79 4.63 3.81
CA ILE A 180 2.91 3.82 4.27
C ILE A 180 2.39 2.43 4.62
N ASP A 181 2.92 1.40 3.97
CA ASP A 181 2.54 0.01 4.20
C ASP A 181 3.48 -0.67 5.19
N GLU A 182 2.93 -1.08 6.33
CA GLU A 182 3.67 -1.67 7.44
C GLU A 182 3.07 -3.02 7.91
N PRO A 183 2.98 -4.00 7.05
CA PRO A 183 2.42 -5.30 7.44
C PRO A 183 3.32 -6.07 8.43
N ALA A 184 4.64 -5.86 8.43
CA ALA A 184 5.55 -6.64 9.26
C ALA A 184 5.35 -6.42 10.77
N ILE A 185 4.87 -5.24 11.20
CA ILE A 185 4.65 -4.95 12.62
C ILE A 185 3.60 -5.87 13.25
N LEU A 186 2.64 -6.37 12.48
CA LEU A 186 1.61 -7.27 12.99
C LEU A 186 2.16 -8.62 13.47
N ARG A 187 3.36 -9.01 13.01
CA ARG A 187 4.07 -10.22 13.44
C ARG A 187 5.05 -9.99 14.57
N HIS A 188 5.34 -8.74 14.91
CA HIS A 188 6.35 -8.32 15.86
C HIS A 188 5.84 -7.20 16.77
N PRO A 189 4.72 -7.39 17.49
CA PRO A 189 4.14 -6.35 18.35
C PRO A 189 5.07 -5.94 19.50
N GLU A 190 6.05 -6.77 19.86
CA GLU A 190 7.11 -6.45 20.82
C GLU A 190 7.98 -5.25 20.41
N ASP A 191 8.07 -4.97 19.10
CA ASP A 191 8.84 -3.83 18.57
C ASP A 191 8.02 -2.53 18.48
N ALA A 192 6.88 -2.47 19.14
CA ALA A 192 5.95 -1.33 19.09
C ALA A 192 6.64 0.03 19.31
N LYS A 193 7.63 0.10 20.20
CA LYS A 193 8.38 1.35 20.47
C LYS A 193 9.27 1.76 19.29
N ILE A 194 10.03 0.82 18.74
CA ILE A 194 10.90 1.06 17.56
C ILE A 194 10.05 1.50 16.39
N PHE A 195 8.93 0.82 16.16
CA PHE A 195 7.97 1.15 15.12
C PHE A 195 7.36 2.55 15.31
N GLN A 196 6.94 2.90 16.53
CA GLN A 196 6.39 4.21 16.86
C GLN A 196 7.38 5.33 16.52
N ASP A 197 8.64 5.20 16.96
CA ASP A 197 9.68 6.20 16.72
C ASP A 197 9.92 6.39 15.22
N ALA A 198 9.98 5.30 14.46
CA ALA A 198 10.14 5.34 13.02
C ALA A 198 8.98 6.08 12.31
N ILE A 199 7.73 5.77 12.66
CA ILE A 199 6.57 6.42 12.05
C ILE A 199 6.46 7.90 12.46
N GLN A 200 6.83 8.26 13.70
CA GLN A 200 6.86 9.67 14.14
C GLN A 200 7.86 10.49 13.32
N GLU A 201 9.06 9.94 13.07
CA GLU A 201 10.09 10.60 12.25
C GLU A 201 9.60 10.76 10.79
N VAL A 202 9.05 9.71 10.18
CA VAL A 202 8.46 9.81 8.82
C VAL A 202 7.35 10.85 8.76
N CYS A 203 6.49 10.93 9.78
CA CYS A 203 5.41 11.91 9.85
C CYS A 203 5.91 13.36 9.93
N SER A 204 7.11 13.62 10.46
CA SER A 204 7.67 14.97 10.54
C SER A 204 7.87 15.60 9.15
N GLU A 205 8.05 14.77 8.12
CA GLU A 205 8.30 15.19 6.74
C GLU A 205 7.04 15.36 5.87
N LYS A 206 5.84 15.04 6.40
CA LYS A 206 4.61 15.08 5.59
C LYS A 206 4.10 16.48 5.23
N HIS A 207 4.59 17.53 5.89
CA HIS A 207 4.13 18.92 5.68
C HIS A 207 2.60 19.05 5.59
N ARG A 208 2.07 19.48 4.42
CA ARG A 208 0.61 19.62 4.16
C ARG A 208 -0.02 18.36 3.57
N SER A 209 0.76 17.32 3.31
CA SER A 209 0.27 16.05 2.78
C SER A 209 -0.51 15.28 3.85
N LYS A 210 -1.38 14.37 3.40
CA LYS A 210 -2.08 13.42 4.26
C LYS A 210 -1.30 12.11 4.23
N LEU A 211 -0.86 11.66 5.40
CA LEU A 211 -0.12 10.41 5.56
C LEU A 211 -1.02 9.36 6.21
N TYR A 212 -1.20 8.25 5.51
CA TYR A 212 -1.97 7.10 5.97
C TYR A 212 -1.05 5.92 6.25
N LEU A 213 -1.33 5.18 7.31
CA LEU A 213 -0.60 3.97 7.68
C LEU A 213 -1.51 2.77 7.45
N TYR A 214 -1.07 1.80 6.64
CA TYR A 214 -1.82 0.58 6.36
C TYR A 214 -1.11 -0.65 6.88
N THR A 215 -1.88 -1.51 7.56
CA THR A 215 -1.43 -2.82 8.04
C THR A 215 -2.33 -3.91 7.48
N TYR A 216 -1.75 -5.02 7.05
CA TYR A 216 -2.47 -6.15 6.46
C TYR A 216 -1.72 -7.48 6.66
N PHE A 217 -2.32 -8.60 6.27
CA PHE A 217 -1.83 -9.98 6.48
C PHE A 217 -1.79 -10.41 7.95
N GLY A 218 -2.58 -9.79 8.81
CA GLY A 218 -2.65 -10.13 10.23
C GLY A 218 -3.70 -9.32 10.98
N ASP A 219 -3.79 -9.59 12.27
CA ASP A 219 -4.73 -8.94 13.18
C ASP A 219 -4.05 -7.77 13.90
N ALA A 220 -4.56 -6.55 13.68
CA ALA A 220 -4.02 -5.33 14.27
C ALA A 220 -4.56 -5.03 15.68
N SER A 221 -5.38 -5.91 16.27
CA SER A 221 -6.06 -5.66 17.53
C SER A 221 -5.12 -5.33 18.71
N THR A 222 -3.98 -6.02 18.78
CA THR A 222 -2.96 -5.77 19.84
C THR A 222 -2.28 -4.42 19.71
N LEU A 223 -2.22 -3.87 18.52
CA LEU A 223 -1.58 -2.58 18.21
C LEU A 223 -2.58 -1.42 18.12
N LEU A 224 -3.89 -1.68 18.24
CA LEU A 224 -4.92 -0.66 18.04
C LEU A 224 -4.70 0.62 18.88
N PRO A 225 -4.34 0.56 20.19
CA PRO A 225 -4.04 1.75 20.99
C PRO A 225 -2.82 2.53 20.48
N LEU A 226 -1.79 1.83 20.00
CA LEU A 226 -0.63 2.46 19.40
C LEU A 226 -1.00 3.17 18.11
N LEU A 227 -1.68 2.49 17.18
CA LEU A 227 -2.08 3.01 15.87
C LEU A 227 -2.97 4.25 16.01
N GLU A 228 -3.84 4.30 17.02
CA GLU A 228 -4.68 5.45 17.33
C GLU A 228 -3.87 6.68 17.78
N ASN A 229 -2.75 6.48 18.46
CA ASN A 229 -1.91 7.56 18.98
C ASN A 229 -0.79 8.01 18.04
N LEU A 230 -0.54 7.31 16.93
CA LEU A 230 0.46 7.75 15.94
C LEU A 230 0.05 9.08 15.27
N PRO A 231 1.00 9.95 14.87
CA PRO A 231 0.70 11.25 14.25
C PRO A 231 0.33 11.15 12.76
N VAL A 232 -0.16 10.00 12.32
CA VAL A 232 -0.70 9.79 10.97
C VAL A 232 -2.11 10.36 10.86
N ASP A 233 -2.50 10.80 9.64
CA ASP A 233 -3.84 11.34 9.40
C ASP A 233 -4.90 10.24 9.25
N GLY A 234 -4.48 9.02 8.91
CA GLY A 234 -5.39 7.88 8.79
C GLY A 234 -4.72 6.54 9.01
N VAL A 235 -5.55 5.55 9.31
CA VAL A 235 -5.11 4.14 9.47
C VAL A 235 -6.01 3.23 8.67
N GLY A 236 -5.40 2.30 7.93
CA GLY A 236 -6.09 1.25 7.19
C GLY A 236 -5.85 -0.13 7.80
N PHE A 237 -6.90 -0.92 7.82
CA PHE A 237 -6.93 -2.24 8.45
C PHE A 237 -7.38 -3.33 7.49
N ASP A 238 -6.85 -4.51 7.68
CA ASP A 238 -7.30 -5.76 7.07
C ASP A 238 -8.34 -6.45 7.97
N PHE A 239 -9.61 -6.40 7.58
CA PHE A 239 -10.69 -7.06 8.30
C PHE A 239 -10.91 -8.51 7.84
N ILE A 240 -10.22 -8.97 6.80
CA ILE A 240 -10.30 -10.35 6.32
C ILE A 240 -9.46 -11.28 7.21
N TYR A 241 -8.25 -10.83 7.56
CA TYR A 241 -7.33 -11.58 8.43
C TYR A 241 -7.36 -11.08 9.89
N GLY A 242 -7.91 -9.90 10.15
CA GLY A 242 -8.06 -9.29 11.48
C GLY A 242 -9.31 -9.76 12.21
N SER A 243 -9.36 -11.02 12.63
CA SER A 243 -10.57 -11.64 13.18
C SER A 243 -11.07 -11.01 14.51
N LYS A 244 -10.17 -10.45 15.31
CA LYS A 244 -10.50 -9.81 16.60
C LYS A 244 -10.77 -8.31 16.46
N LEU A 245 -10.31 -7.70 15.39
CA LEU A 245 -10.35 -6.26 15.18
C LEU A 245 -11.78 -5.72 15.18
N LEU A 246 -12.72 -6.43 14.52
CA LEU A 246 -14.13 -6.05 14.49
C LEU A 246 -14.73 -5.94 15.90
N SER A 247 -14.55 -6.97 16.72
CA SER A 247 -15.07 -7.01 18.09
C SER A 247 -14.46 -5.90 18.95
N LEU A 248 -13.16 -5.67 18.81
CA LEU A 248 -12.46 -4.64 19.59
C LEU A 248 -12.92 -3.23 19.20
N ILE A 249 -13.10 -2.92 17.91
CA ILE A 249 -13.63 -1.61 17.48
C ILE A 249 -15.09 -1.44 17.91
N GLN A 250 -15.89 -2.51 17.89
CA GLN A 250 -17.27 -2.45 18.41
C GLN A 250 -17.32 -2.10 19.91
N GLU A 251 -16.38 -2.62 20.68
CA GLU A 251 -16.34 -2.44 22.14
C GLU A 251 -15.81 -1.04 22.50
N ARG A 252 -14.64 -0.66 21.99
CA ARG A 252 -13.94 0.54 22.46
C ARG A 252 -14.02 1.75 21.52
N GLY A 253 -14.44 1.55 20.26
CA GLY A 253 -14.33 2.56 19.21
C GLY A 253 -12.91 2.69 18.63
N PHE A 254 -12.74 3.59 17.66
CA PHE A 254 -11.46 3.98 17.08
C PHE A 254 -11.56 5.38 16.45
N GLY A 255 -10.57 6.25 16.75
CA GLY A 255 -10.53 7.63 16.29
C GLY A 255 -9.34 7.93 15.36
N LYS A 256 -9.62 8.41 14.15
CA LYS A 256 -8.66 8.99 13.20
C LYS A 256 -9.40 9.84 12.17
N GLU A 257 -8.73 10.87 11.61
CA GLU A 257 -9.31 11.68 10.53
C GLU A 257 -9.80 10.81 9.36
N ALA A 258 -9.02 9.79 8.98
CA ALA A 258 -9.39 8.81 7.97
C ALA A 258 -9.20 7.37 8.46
N VAL A 259 -10.15 6.48 8.12
CA VAL A 259 -10.06 5.05 8.43
C VAL A 259 -10.29 4.23 7.17
N GLY A 260 -9.35 3.33 6.86
CA GLY A 260 -9.47 2.37 5.77
C GLY A 260 -10.04 1.04 6.27
N LEU A 261 -11.13 0.59 5.68
CA LEU A 261 -11.77 -0.67 5.98
C LEU A 261 -11.50 -1.66 4.84
N GLY A 262 -10.50 -2.53 5.02
CA GLY A 262 -10.12 -3.59 4.09
C GLY A 262 -11.10 -4.75 4.16
N LEU A 263 -12.25 -4.60 3.50
CA LEU A 263 -13.37 -5.55 3.52
C LEU A 263 -13.51 -6.36 2.23
N VAL A 264 -12.70 -6.07 1.21
CA VAL A 264 -12.64 -6.84 -0.04
C VAL A 264 -11.37 -7.68 -0.03
N ASP A 265 -11.51 -9.01 -0.10
CA ASP A 265 -10.36 -9.92 -0.03
C ASP A 265 -9.47 -9.79 -1.28
N GLY A 266 -8.29 -9.21 -1.12
CA GLY A 266 -7.30 -9.04 -2.19
C GLY A 266 -6.58 -10.35 -2.60
N ARG A 267 -6.83 -11.46 -1.92
CA ARG A 267 -6.16 -12.76 -2.14
C ARG A 267 -7.11 -13.90 -2.53
N ASN A 268 -8.40 -13.61 -2.66
CA ASN A 268 -9.42 -14.59 -3.00
C ASN A 268 -10.27 -14.10 -4.18
N THR A 269 -10.48 -14.96 -5.16
CA THR A 269 -11.28 -14.63 -6.36
C THR A 269 -12.79 -14.59 -6.11
N ARG A 270 -13.26 -15.04 -4.94
CA ARG A 270 -14.68 -14.97 -4.57
C ARG A 270 -15.13 -13.50 -4.48
N MET A 271 -16.27 -13.20 -5.10
CA MET A 271 -16.91 -11.88 -4.96
C MET A 271 -17.56 -11.74 -3.59
N GLU A 272 -17.38 -10.59 -2.96
CA GLU A 272 -18.04 -10.24 -1.71
C GLU A 272 -19.53 -10.02 -1.94
N ARG A 273 -20.34 -10.48 -1.00
CA ARG A 273 -21.78 -10.21 -0.99
C ARG A 273 -22.05 -8.92 -0.21
N PRO A 274 -23.00 -8.08 -0.65
CA PRO A 274 -23.37 -6.85 0.06
C PRO A 274 -23.69 -7.10 1.55
N SER A 275 -24.35 -8.20 1.87
CA SER A 275 -24.70 -8.56 3.25
C SER A 275 -23.49 -8.76 4.16
N GLU A 276 -22.38 -9.28 3.64
CA GLU A 276 -21.14 -9.50 4.39
C GLU A 276 -20.49 -8.16 4.76
N ILE A 277 -20.37 -7.26 3.79
CA ILE A 277 -19.81 -5.92 4.01
C ILE A 277 -20.74 -5.09 4.90
N PHE A 278 -22.05 -5.11 4.67
CA PHE A 278 -23.03 -4.39 5.50
C PHE A 278 -23.03 -4.88 6.95
N TYR A 279 -22.78 -6.17 7.18
CA TYR A 279 -22.64 -6.71 8.53
C TYR A 279 -21.53 -6.01 9.33
N VAL A 280 -20.39 -5.77 8.69
CA VAL A 280 -19.27 -5.06 9.31
C VAL A 280 -19.55 -3.56 9.41
N LEU A 281 -19.97 -2.91 8.32
CA LEU A 281 -20.22 -1.46 8.29
C LEU A 281 -21.23 -1.03 9.35
N ARG A 282 -22.34 -1.75 9.53
CA ARG A 282 -23.35 -1.46 10.57
C ARG A 282 -22.77 -1.43 11.98
N ARG A 283 -21.72 -2.23 12.23
CA ARG A 283 -21.10 -2.37 13.54
C ARG A 283 -19.97 -1.40 13.76
N VAL A 284 -19.21 -1.13 12.72
CA VAL A 284 -17.98 -0.33 12.81
C VAL A 284 -18.28 1.16 12.64
N LEU A 285 -19.08 1.59 11.65
CA LEU A 285 -19.30 3.00 11.36
C LEU A 285 -19.76 3.83 12.58
N PRO A 286 -20.71 3.37 13.43
CA PRO A 286 -21.13 4.12 14.60
C PRO A 286 -20.07 4.24 15.69
N LYS A 287 -18.96 3.49 15.58
CA LYS A 287 -17.87 3.43 16.54
C LYS A 287 -16.59 4.13 16.07
N LEU A 288 -16.63 4.70 14.87
CA LEU A 288 -15.51 5.43 14.31
C LEU A 288 -15.69 6.94 14.54
N GLU A 289 -14.67 7.58 15.11
CA GLU A 289 -14.52 9.03 15.09
C GLU A 289 -13.65 9.41 13.88
N ALA A 290 -14.28 9.52 12.70
CA ALA A 290 -13.61 9.78 11.44
C ALA A 290 -14.36 10.77 10.56
N GLU A 291 -13.63 11.63 9.85
CA GLU A 291 -14.21 12.49 8.81
C GLU A 291 -14.48 11.69 7.53
N VAL A 292 -13.55 10.76 7.21
CA VAL A 292 -13.59 9.94 6.00
C VAL A 292 -13.33 8.47 6.34
N VAL A 293 -14.18 7.60 5.81
CA VAL A 293 -13.99 6.15 5.84
C VAL A 293 -13.81 5.67 4.41
N TYR A 294 -12.74 4.91 4.16
CA TYR A 294 -12.50 4.28 2.86
C TYR A 294 -12.86 2.80 2.91
N LEU A 295 -13.79 2.37 2.06
CA LEU A 295 -13.95 0.96 1.73
C LEU A 295 -12.87 0.61 0.71
N ASN A 296 -12.05 -0.38 1.02
CA ASN A 296 -10.89 -0.76 0.21
C ASN A 296 -10.64 -2.28 0.26
N PRO A 297 -9.80 -2.81 -0.66
CA PRO A 297 -9.28 -4.16 -0.54
C PRO A 297 -8.45 -4.35 0.74
N SER A 298 -8.43 -5.56 1.27
CA SER A 298 -7.69 -5.91 2.50
C SER A 298 -6.18 -5.72 2.37
N CYS A 299 -5.65 -5.88 1.16
CA CYS A 299 -4.26 -5.65 0.77
C CYS A 299 -4.21 -5.24 -0.71
N GLY A 300 -3.03 -5.16 -1.32
CA GLY A 300 -2.87 -5.00 -2.77
C GLY A 300 -3.56 -6.13 -3.56
N LEU A 301 -3.92 -5.85 -4.80
CA LEU A 301 -4.68 -6.77 -5.67
C LEU A 301 -3.82 -7.62 -6.61
N GLU A 302 -2.50 -7.48 -6.57
CA GLU A 302 -1.54 -8.21 -7.42
C GLU A 302 -1.64 -9.74 -7.34
N PHE A 303 -2.29 -10.26 -6.30
CA PHE A 303 -2.49 -11.69 -6.09
C PHE A 303 -3.66 -12.27 -6.91
N LEU A 304 -4.45 -11.42 -7.56
CA LEU A 304 -5.63 -11.79 -8.32
C LEU A 304 -5.38 -11.72 -9.83
N PRO A 305 -6.12 -12.51 -10.64
CA PRO A 305 -6.23 -12.22 -12.07
C PRO A 305 -6.77 -10.80 -12.29
N ARG A 306 -6.22 -10.08 -13.29
CA ARG A 306 -6.54 -8.66 -13.55
C ARG A 306 -8.05 -8.42 -13.74
N GLU A 307 -8.69 -9.31 -14.46
CA GLU A 307 -10.12 -9.24 -14.73
C GLU A 307 -10.95 -9.39 -13.44
N VAL A 308 -10.53 -10.30 -12.56
CA VAL A 308 -11.17 -10.50 -11.24
C VAL A 308 -10.95 -9.27 -10.35
N ALA A 309 -9.75 -8.71 -10.35
CA ALA A 309 -9.46 -7.50 -9.59
C ALA A 309 -10.36 -6.33 -10.02
N PHE A 310 -10.55 -6.14 -11.34
CA PHE A 310 -11.45 -5.12 -11.87
C PHE A 310 -12.91 -5.35 -11.41
N GLU A 311 -13.43 -6.58 -11.52
CA GLU A 311 -14.79 -6.90 -11.09
C GLU A 311 -14.98 -6.73 -9.58
N LYS A 312 -13.98 -7.07 -8.77
CA LYS A 312 -14.02 -6.81 -7.32
C LYS A 312 -14.09 -5.33 -6.99
N LEU A 313 -13.29 -4.50 -7.65
CA LEU A 313 -13.35 -3.05 -7.45
C LEU A 313 -14.72 -2.48 -7.87
N ARG A 314 -15.27 -2.94 -8.99
CA ARG A 314 -16.59 -2.53 -9.46
C ARG A 314 -17.68 -2.94 -8.46
N ASN A 315 -17.66 -4.18 -8.00
CA ASN A 315 -18.59 -4.69 -6.99
C ASN A 315 -18.46 -3.89 -5.67
N MET A 316 -17.25 -3.61 -5.22
CA MET A 316 -16.98 -2.78 -4.04
C MET A 316 -17.60 -1.38 -4.15
N VAL A 317 -17.49 -0.75 -5.32
CA VAL A 317 -18.07 0.57 -5.58
C VAL A 317 -19.60 0.53 -5.50
N GLU A 318 -20.25 -0.47 -6.10
CA GLU A 318 -21.71 -0.61 -6.02
C GLU A 318 -22.17 -0.85 -4.57
N ILE A 319 -21.50 -1.72 -3.84
CA ILE A 319 -21.77 -1.95 -2.41
C ILE A 319 -21.60 -0.65 -1.59
N CYS A 320 -20.56 0.13 -1.90
CA CYS A 320 -20.32 1.42 -1.23
C CYS A 320 -21.46 2.42 -1.50
N LYS A 321 -21.97 2.52 -2.73
CA LYS A 321 -23.11 3.38 -3.08
C LYS A 321 -24.35 2.99 -2.28
N GLU A 322 -24.68 1.70 -2.22
CA GLU A 322 -25.79 1.21 -1.40
C GLU A 322 -25.60 1.50 0.09
N ALA A 323 -24.35 1.31 0.59
CA ALA A 323 -24.01 1.57 1.99
C ALA A 323 -24.17 3.05 2.37
N ARG A 324 -23.80 3.98 1.47
CA ARG A 324 -24.02 5.44 1.68
C ARG A 324 -25.49 5.76 1.93
N VAL A 325 -26.39 5.18 1.16
CA VAL A 325 -27.85 5.39 1.34
C VAL A 325 -28.37 4.74 2.61
N LYS A 326 -27.78 3.62 3.03
CA LYS A 326 -28.29 2.80 4.12
C LYS A 326 -27.79 3.23 5.51
N PHE A 327 -26.59 3.79 5.60
CA PHE A 327 -25.90 4.01 6.87
C PHE A 327 -25.48 5.45 7.12
N LEU A 328 -25.53 6.34 6.12
CA LEU A 328 -25.16 7.76 6.23
C LEU A 328 -26.28 8.69 5.78
#